data_553118bd325a4e3624dba4dec6567d11
#
_entry.id   553118bd325a4e3624dba4dec6567d11
#
_cell.length_a   1.000
_cell.length_b   1.000
_cell.length_c   1.000
_cell.angle_alpha   90.00
_cell.angle_beta   90.00
_cell.angle_gamma   90.00
#
_symmetry.space_group_name_H-M   'P 1'
#
loop_
_entity.id
_entity.type
_entity.pdbx_description
1 polymer ?
#
loop_
_entity_poly.entity_id
_entity_poly.type
_entity_poly.pdbx_seq_one_letter_code
_entity_poly.pdbx_strand_id
1 'polypeptide(L)'
;MAKYSHFLPLFLALLFAPDLGAQTYYRSEEPHCTAPKDSTTLLGLDIVGEGFFRNDEYASDLVADYTLPGYRLRANLSYRPETRLPIELRLGVYNLYYWGATRYPAALAYQDLPYWRGDGDRYTRLRLLPYFQASIQPAAGWAILLGHLQGGAKHRLIEPLYNPELNLTADPEMGLQIRYEGQRTRLDTWVDWQSFIFRGDKHQEAFVFGLSTAQAFDFSPTDRLELQLQAVAHHRGGVLNERADTVHTWLNAALGAVYSHRFALPKHPLTLQAGLYGLAYSQRGEHYASDKGWGFLATAGLSWRRWQTELSHFYGYDFISPLGIPFAQSIGRAGRSHLLTHHPRYTAWQGSYRIIESEAYTFGVSGGLYIHPHSAHSISSFIEAYLSISPRFTLLHRRGR
;
A
#
# COMPACT_ATOMS: atom_id res chain seq x y z
N MET A 1 22.12 23.54 41.54
CA MET A 1 20.85 23.23 40.85
C MET A 1 20.92 23.71 39.40
N ALA A 2 21.54 23.00 38.50
CA ALA A 2 21.53 23.27 37.05
C ALA A 2 22.19 22.09 36.30
N LYS A 3 21.52 20.95 36.14
CA LYS A 3 22.04 19.82 35.32
C LYS A 3 20.96 18.99 34.60
N TYR A 4 19.71 19.46 34.51
CA TYR A 4 18.64 18.69 33.90
C TYR A 4 17.96 19.36 32.67
N SER A 5 18.47 20.50 32.16
CA SER A 5 17.80 21.22 31.08
C SER A 5 18.13 20.75 29.65
N HIS A 6 19.02 19.77 29.48
CA HIS A 6 19.44 19.31 28.13
C HIS A 6 18.75 17.99 27.70
N PHE A 7 17.97 17.36 28.58
CA PHE A 7 17.26 16.10 28.23
C PHE A 7 15.87 16.34 27.63
N LEU A 8 15.24 17.48 27.88
CA LEU A 8 13.88 17.75 27.40
C LEU A 8 13.78 17.90 25.87
N PRO A 9 14.70 18.61 25.16
CA PRO A 9 14.66 18.69 23.70
C PRO A 9 15.01 17.37 23.01
N LEU A 10 15.81 16.51 23.66
CA LEU A 10 16.12 15.17 23.14
C LEU A 10 14.91 14.23 23.23
N PHE A 11 14.13 14.36 24.29
CA PHE A 11 12.89 13.56 24.49
C PHE A 11 11.75 13.98 23.55
N LEU A 12 11.63 15.27 23.23
CA LEU A 12 10.67 15.77 22.23
C LEU A 12 11.06 15.38 20.80
N ALA A 13 12.34 15.28 20.47
CA ALA A 13 12.81 14.83 19.16
C ALA A 13 12.57 13.30 18.95
N LEU A 14 12.47 12.52 20.04
CA LEU A 14 12.14 11.10 20.00
C LEU A 14 10.66 10.79 19.75
N LEU A 15 9.77 11.78 19.97
CA LEU A 15 8.32 11.64 19.73
C LEU A 15 7.91 11.83 18.27
N PHE A 16 8.82 12.31 17.41
CA PHE A 16 8.58 12.58 15.99
C PHE A 16 9.50 11.75 15.08
N ALA A 17 9.90 10.54 15.50
CA ALA A 17 10.51 9.61 14.55
C ALA A 17 9.42 9.15 13.57
N PRO A 18 9.53 9.39 12.25
CA PRO A 18 8.59 8.82 11.30
C PRO A 18 8.64 7.30 11.45
N ASP A 19 7.46 6.68 11.43
CA ASP A 19 7.31 5.23 11.42
C ASP A 19 8.02 4.65 10.20
N LEU A 20 9.18 4.07 10.43
CA LEU A 20 9.95 3.36 9.42
C LEU A 20 9.48 1.90 9.41
N GLY A 21 8.38 1.63 8.71
CA GLY A 21 7.97 0.26 8.41
C GLY A 21 8.81 -0.36 7.28
N ALA A 22 8.79 -1.66 7.12
CA ALA A 22 9.54 -2.42 6.09
C ALA A 22 9.24 -2.01 4.63
N GLN A 23 8.29 -1.09 4.40
CA GLN A 23 7.98 -0.51 3.10
C GLN A 23 8.45 0.95 2.99
N THR A 24 9.65 1.23 3.39
CA THR A 24 10.24 2.58 3.37
C THR A 24 10.34 3.19 1.96
N TYR A 25 10.16 2.37 0.92
CA TYR A 25 10.34 2.75 -0.48
C TYR A 25 9.22 3.48 -1.12
N TYR A 26 8.02 3.10 -0.70
CA TYR A 26 6.88 3.57 -1.41
C TYR A 26 6.35 4.82 -0.77
N ARG A 27 6.27 5.82 -1.60
CA ARG A 27 5.53 7.06 -1.52
C ARG A 27 4.08 6.96 -1.07
N SER A 28 3.71 5.85 -0.54
CA SER A 28 2.37 5.60 -0.04
C SER A 28 1.97 6.46 1.14
N GLU A 29 2.87 7.23 1.64
CA GLU A 29 2.45 8.38 2.41
C GLU A 29 1.84 9.42 1.46
N GLU A 30 0.62 9.11 0.96
CA GLU A 30 -0.32 10.22 0.94
C GLU A 30 -0.14 10.90 2.28
N PRO A 31 0.24 12.20 2.32
CA PRO A 31 0.47 12.90 3.58
C PRO A 31 -0.66 12.48 4.49
N HIS A 32 -0.32 11.88 5.60
CA HIS A 32 -1.31 11.35 6.51
C HIS A 32 -2.38 12.40 6.60
N CYS A 33 -3.60 12.09 6.18
CA CYS A 33 -4.73 12.91 6.49
C CYS A 33 -4.92 12.83 8.01
N THR A 34 -3.85 13.18 8.72
CA THR A 34 -3.96 13.50 10.14
C THR A 34 -5.05 14.54 10.24
N ALA A 35 -5.96 14.36 11.16
CA ALA A 35 -6.90 15.42 11.52
C ALA A 35 -6.12 16.74 11.49
N PRO A 36 -6.65 17.83 10.89
CA PRO A 36 -5.92 19.09 10.87
C PRO A 36 -5.44 19.34 12.29
N LYS A 37 -4.21 19.82 12.41
CA LYS A 37 -3.66 20.28 13.71
C LYS A 37 -4.60 21.28 14.38
N ASP A 38 -5.49 21.89 13.59
CA ASP A 38 -6.53 22.77 14.06
C ASP A 38 -7.82 21.99 14.38
N SER A 39 -8.01 21.70 15.67
CA SER A 39 -9.23 21.09 16.21
C SER A 39 -10.48 21.96 16.02
N THR A 40 -10.34 23.21 15.57
CA THR A 40 -11.42 24.17 15.39
C THR A 40 -12.07 24.09 14.01
N THR A 41 -11.52 23.34 13.06
CA THR A 41 -12.13 23.18 11.72
C THR A 41 -13.41 22.37 11.79
N LEU A 42 -14.54 23.00 11.45
CA LEU A 42 -15.85 22.34 11.31
C LEU A 42 -16.05 21.80 9.90
N LEU A 43 -15.70 22.59 8.89
CA LEU A 43 -15.78 22.24 7.47
C LEU A 43 -14.48 22.58 6.80
N GLY A 44 -13.88 21.61 6.09
CA GLY A 44 -12.65 21.77 5.33
C GLY A 44 -12.81 21.31 3.88
N LEU A 45 -11.86 21.74 3.04
CA LEU A 45 -11.63 21.19 1.70
C LEU A 45 -10.24 20.54 1.69
N ASP A 46 -10.20 19.25 1.44
CA ASP A 46 -8.98 18.48 1.31
C ASP A 46 -8.74 18.14 -0.17
N ILE A 47 -7.56 18.44 -0.68
CA ILE A 47 -7.12 18.04 -2.01
C ILE A 47 -5.91 17.13 -1.82
N VAL A 48 -6.00 15.91 -2.34
CA VAL A 48 -4.90 14.95 -2.29
C VAL A 48 -4.67 14.42 -3.69
N GLY A 49 -3.47 14.54 -4.19
CA GLY A 49 -3.15 14.12 -5.54
C GLY A 49 -1.70 13.70 -5.70
N GLU A 50 -1.48 12.96 -6.77
CA GLU A 50 -0.16 12.52 -7.18
C GLU A 50 -0.09 12.52 -8.70
N GLY A 51 0.83 13.33 -9.25
CA GLY A 51 1.26 13.24 -10.64
C GLY A 51 2.50 12.36 -10.72
N PHE A 52 2.56 11.47 -11.71
CA PHE A 52 3.66 10.54 -11.88
C PHE A 52 4.04 10.35 -13.34
N PHE A 53 5.32 10.09 -13.55
CA PHE A 53 5.88 9.63 -14.82
C PHE A 53 6.81 8.48 -14.48
N ARG A 54 6.35 7.25 -14.78
CA ARG A 54 7.05 6.02 -14.48
C ARG A 54 7.33 5.26 -15.76
N ASN A 55 8.58 4.80 -15.95
CA ASN A 55 8.98 3.92 -17.03
C ASN A 55 9.45 2.59 -16.45
N ASP A 56 8.85 1.50 -16.90
CA ASP A 56 9.11 0.12 -16.48
C ASP A 56 9.68 -0.66 -17.64
N GLU A 57 10.97 -1.03 -17.54
CA GLU A 57 11.70 -1.88 -18.48
C GLU A 57 11.68 -3.31 -17.93
N TYR A 58 10.52 -3.96 -18.01
CA TYR A 58 10.33 -5.28 -17.44
C TYR A 58 10.56 -6.41 -18.43
N ALA A 59 10.21 -6.25 -19.69
CA ALA A 59 10.47 -7.12 -20.87
C ALA A 59 10.62 -8.62 -20.52
N SER A 60 9.72 -9.17 -19.69
CA SER A 60 9.85 -10.50 -19.11
C SER A 60 8.62 -11.38 -19.36
N ASP A 61 8.74 -12.68 -19.08
CA ASP A 61 7.60 -13.61 -19.09
C ASP A 61 6.63 -13.39 -17.93
N LEU A 62 7.00 -12.54 -16.97
CA LEU A 62 6.19 -12.18 -15.80
C LEU A 62 5.26 -11.01 -16.09
N VAL A 63 5.79 -9.94 -16.68
CA VAL A 63 5.07 -8.70 -17.00
C VAL A 63 5.71 -8.00 -18.19
N ALA A 64 4.93 -7.28 -19.00
CA ALA A 64 5.44 -6.50 -20.11
C ALA A 64 6.09 -5.19 -19.63
N ASP A 65 6.94 -4.61 -20.46
CA ASP A 65 7.44 -3.25 -20.34
C ASP A 65 6.35 -2.22 -20.70
N TYR A 66 6.37 -1.07 -20.06
CA TYR A 66 5.42 0.02 -20.28
C TYR A 66 5.87 1.32 -19.64
N THR A 67 5.24 2.42 -20.07
CA THR A 67 5.39 3.73 -19.44
C THR A 67 4.03 4.20 -18.92
N LEU A 68 3.98 4.65 -17.67
CA LEU A 68 2.80 5.20 -17.02
C LEU A 68 2.98 6.70 -16.75
N PRO A 69 2.58 7.58 -17.65
CA PRO A 69 2.45 9.00 -17.37
C PRO A 69 1.01 9.33 -16.97
N GLY A 70 0.81 9.88 -15.78
CA GLY A 70 -0.55 10.11 -15.32
C GLY A 70 -0.66 10.89 -14.02
N TYR A 71 -1.87 10.93 -13.50
CA TYR A 71 -2.15 11.44 -12.18
C TYR A 71 -3.36 10.77 -11.54
N ARG A 72 -3.39 10.78 -10.23
CA ARG A 72 -4.57 10.50 -9.41
C ARG A 72 -4.84 11.71 -8.54
N LEU A 73 -6.11 12.08 -8.41
CA LEU A 73 -6.55 13.25 -7.66
C LEU A 73 -7.81 12.94 -6.88
N ARG A 74 -7.84 13.33 -5.62
CA ARG A 74 -9.03 13.33 -4.78
C ARG A 74 -9.27 14.74 -4.27
N ALA A 75 -10.52 15.23 -4.41
CA ALA A 75 -10.96 16.48 -3.82
C ALA A 75 -12.23 16.19 -3.01
N ASN A 76 -12.22 16.50 -1.73
CA ASN A 76 -13.37 16.24 -0.84
C ASN A 76 -13.57 17.35 0.18
N LEU A 77 -14.84 17.59 0.49
CA LEU A 77 -15.24 18.32 1.69
C LEU A 77 -15.15 17.40 2.90
N SER A 78 -14.58 17.90 3.99
CA SER A 78 -14.47 17.20 5.27
C SER A 78 -15.30 17.95 6.31
N TYR A 79 -16.29 17.26 6.91
CA TYR A 79 -17.18 17.79 7.93
C TYR A 79 -16.95 17.09 9.27
N ARG A 80 -16.71 17.87 10.33
CA ARG A 80 -16.43 17.37 11.68
C ARG A 80 -17.43 17.96 12.67
N PRO A 81 -18.60 17.33 12.85
CA PRO A 81 -19.60 17.79 13.81
C PRO A 81 -19.06 17.78 15.25
N GLU A 82 -19.66 18.62 16.09
CA GLU A 82 -19.43 18.57 17.53
C GLU A 82 -20.23 17.44 18.15
N THR A 83 -19.61 16.29 18.30
CA THR A 83 -20.21 15.08 18.85
C THR A 83 -19.39 14.54 20.00
N ARG A 84 -20.00 13.73 20.85
CA ARG A 84 -19.31 13.08 22.00
C ARG A 84 -18.15 12.20 21.52
N LEU A 85 -18.33 11.51 20.41
CA LEU A 85 -17.27 10.75 19.73
C LEU A 85 -16.78 11.57 18.54
N PRO A 86 -15.45 11.69 18.32
CA PRO A 86 -14.92 12.32 17.11
C PRO A 86 -15.41 11.60 15.85
N ILE A 87 -16.16 12.30 15.02
CA ILE A 87 -16.67 11.82 13.74
C ILE A 87 -16.17 12.75 12.64
N GLU A 88 -15.75 12.19 11.52
CA GLU A 88 -15.44 12.94 10.31
C GLU A 88 -16.15 12.30 9.13
N LEU A 89 -16.86 13.12 8.38
CA LEU A 89 -17.49 12.74 7.12
C LEU A 89 -16.77 13.43 5.97
N ARG A 90 -16.41 12.68 4.94
CA ARG A 90 -15.79 13.20 3.72
C ARG A 90 -16.65 12.84 2.53
N LEU A 91 -16.93 13.81 1.69
CA LEU A 91 -17.67 13.65 0.44
C LEU A 91 -16.97 14.40 -0.68
N GLY A 92 -16.79 13.77 -1.81
CA GLY A 92 -16.07 14.38 -2.90
C GLY A 92 -15.97 13.51 -4.15
N VAL A 93 -14.86 13.67 -4.87
CA VAL A 93 -14.59 12.97 -6.11
C VAL A 93 -13.15 12.44 -6.12
N TYR A 94 -12.96 11.30 -6.74
CA TYR A 94 -11.68 10.71 -7.09
C TYR A 94 -11.55 10.64 -8.59
N ASN A 95 -10.38 10.98 -9.11
CA ASN A 95 -10.05 10.93 -10.52
C ASN A 95 -8.70 10.23 -10.74
N LEU A 96 -8.65 9.35 -11.73
CA LEU A 96 -7.45 8.70 -12.22
C LEU A 96 -7.39 8.90 -13.73
N TYR A 97 -6.24 9.31 -14.24
CA TYR A 97 -6.04 9.54 -15.66
C TYR A 97 -4.60 9.27 -16.10
N TYR A 98 -4.45 8.57 -17.22
CA TYR A 98 -3.16 8.32 -17.87
C TYR A 98 -3.10 8.98 -19.23
N TRP A 99 -2.00 9.67 -19.51
CA TRP A 99 -1.79 10.33 -20.80
C TRP A 99 -1.32 9.31 -21.84
N GLY A 100 -2.08 9.20 -22.95
CA GLY A 100 -1.71 8.37 -24.10
C GLY A 100 -1.81 6.86 -23.89
N ALA A 101 -2.15 6.37 -22.70
CA ALA A 101 -2.30 4.94 -22.47
C ALA A 101 -3.55 4.39 -23.17
N THR A 102 -3.43 3.22 -23.80
CA THR A 102 -4.56 2.49 -24.40
C THR A 102 -5.03 1.34 -23.52
N ARG A 103 -4.16 0.77 -22.70
CA ARG A 103 -4.46 -0.27 -21.71
C ARG A 103 -3.31 -0.38 -20.72
N TYR A 104 -3.58 -0.98 -19.57
CA TYR A 104 -2.57 -1.31 -18.56
C TYR A 104 -2.03 -2.72 -18.78
N PRO A 105 -0.72 -2.92 -18.90
CA PRO A 105 -0.11 -4.23 -19.16
C PRO A 105 0.09 -5.01 -17.85
N ALA A 106 -1.00 -5.27 -17.12
CA ALA A 106 -0.96 -5.97 -15.85
C ALA A 106 -0.32 -7.37 -15.95
N ALA A 107 0.34 -7.82 -14.91
CA ALA A 107 0.65 -9.22 -14.74
C ALA A 107 -0.62 -10.08 -14.72
N LEU A 108 -0.52 -11.36 -15.07
CA LEU A 108 -1.71 -12.22 -15.20
C LEU A 108 -2.54 -12.27 -13.91
N ALA A 109 -1.86 -12.29 -12.75
CA ALA A 109 -2.53 -12.25 -11.45
C ALA A 109 -3.39 -10.98 -11.25
N TYR A 110 -2.99 -9.84 -11.80
CA TYR A 110 -3.75 -8.58 -11.72
C TYR A 110 -4.97 -8.56 -12.64
N GLN A 111 -4.97 -9.32 -13.72
CA GLN A 111 -6.13 -9.43 -14.61
C GLN A 111 -7.34 -10.06 -13.92
N ASP A 112 -7.13 -10.69 -12.79
CA ASP A 112 -8.19 -11.22 -11.94
C ASP A 112 -8.78 -10.17 -10.98
N LEU A 113 -8.18 -8.99 -10.87
CA LEU A 113 -8.70 -7.91 -10.06
C LEU A 113 -9.90 -7.24 -10.76
N PRO A 114 -11.01 -6.98 -10.06
CA PRO A 114 -12.20 -6.35 -10.64
C PRO A 114 -11.95 -4.97 -11.23
N TYR A 115 -10.97 -4.25 -10.73
CA TYR A 115 -10.60 -2.90 -11.19
C TYR A 115 -10.15 -2.83 -12.65
N TRP A 116 -9.68 -3.95 -13.19
CA TRP A 116 -9.18 -4.02 -14.56
C TRP A 116 -10.23 -4.51 -15.56
N ARG A 117 -11.47 -4.71 -15.08
CA ARG A 117 -12.59 -5.10 -15.91
C ARG A 117 -13.24 -3.85 -16.49
N GLY A 118 -13.14 -3.68 -17.77
CA GLY A 118 -13.83 -2.67 -18.54
C GLY A 118 -13.86 -3.11 -19.99
N ASP A 119 -14.52 -2.35 -20.84
CA ASP A 119 -14.56 -2.59 -22.29
C ASP A 119 -13.14 -2.50 -22.88
N GLY A 120 -12.37 -3.59 -22.75
CA GLY A 120 -11.07 -3.76 -23.37
C GLY A 120 -9.92 -3.04 -22.68
N ASP A 121 -9.89 -2.95 -21.35
CA ASP A 121 -8.75 -2.45 -20.55
C ASP A 121 -8.22 -1.06 -21.00
N ARG A 122 -9.09 -0.21 -21.49
CA ARG A 122 -8.72 1.11 -22.02
C ARG A 122 -8.75 2.18 -20.94
N TYR A 123 -7.60 2.70 -20.58
CA TYR A 123 -7.44 3.83 -19.66
C TYR A 123 -7.42 5.22 -20.35
N THR A 124 -7.93 5.30 -21.58
CA THR A 124 -7.97 6.56 -22.34
C THR A 124 -9.04 7.53 -21.89
N ARG A 125 -9.93 7.12 -20.97
CA ARG A 125 -11.04 7.93 -20.48
C ARG A 125 -10.76 8.46 -19.09
N LEU A 126 -11.22 9.68 -18.85
CA LEU A 126 -11.27 10.27 -17.52
C LEU A 126 -12.10 9.36 -16.59
N ARG A 127 -11.46 8.78 -15.56
CA ARG A 127 -12.14 7.98 -14.56
C ARG A 127 -12.50 8.86 -13.37
N LEU A 128 -13.77 9.18 -13.26
CA LEU A 128 -14.31 9.99 -12.18
C LEU A 128 -15.22 9.11 -11.32
N LEU A 129 -14.86 8.95 -10.05
CA LEU A 129 -15.61 8.17 -9.08
C LEU A 129 -16.11 9.05 -7.93
N PRO A 130 -17.31 8.82 -7.40
CA PRO A 130 -17.74 9.47 -6.17
C PRO A 130 -16.82 9.04 -5.03
N TYR A 131 -16.48 9.95 -4.15
CA TYR A 131 -15.70 9.69 -2.94
C TYR A 131 -16.57 9.93 -1.70
N PHE A 132 -16.69 8.91 -0.85
CA PHE A 132 -17.34 8.96 0.43
C PHE A 132 -16.52 8.24 1.49
N GLN A 133 -16.30 8.85 2.64
CA GLN A 133 -15.68 8.20 3.81
C GLN A 133 -16.33 8.73 5.08
N ALA A 134 -16.78 7.83 5.94
CA ALA A 134 -17.11 8.12 7.33
C ALA A 134 -16.03 7.55 8.24
N SER A 135 -15.52 8.34 9.18
CA SER A 135 -14.52 7.93 10.15
C SER A 135 -15.01 8.23 11.56
N ILE A 136 -14.90 7.28 12.47
CA ILE A 136 -15.23 7.38 13.88
C ILE A 136 -14.00 7.02 14.69
N GLN A 137 -13.67 7.82 15.71
CA GLN A 137 -12.58 7.56 16.64
C GLN A 137 -13.14 7.20 18.01
N PRO A 138 -13.40 5.90 18.31
CA PRO A 138 -14.05 5.48 19.55
C PRO A 138 -13.15 5.65 20.80
N ALA A 139 -11.84 5.60 20.60
CA ALA A 139 -10.83 5.79 21.65
C ALA A 139 -9.51 6.30 21.03
N ALA A 140 -8.57 6.72 21.87
CA ALA A 140 -7.25 7.17 21.42
C ALA A 140 -6.54 6.06 20.61
N GLY A 141 -6.02 6.41 19.47
CA GLY A 141 -5.35 5.51 18.53
C GLY A 141 -6.29 4.64 17.68
N TRP A 142 -7.57 4.53 17.99
CA TRP A 142 -8.54 3.75 17.22
C TRP A 142 -9.24 4.59 16.16
N ALA A 143 -9.45 4.01 14.99
CA ALA A 143 -10.29 4.56 13.94
C ALA A 143 -11.09 3.44 13.26
N ILE A 144 -12.38 3.70 13.00
CA ILE A 144 -13.26 2.84 12.21
C ILE A 144 -13.66 3.66 10.99
N LEU A 145 -13.42 3.14 9.79
CA LEU A 145 -13.73 3.78 8.52
C LEU A 145 -14.78 2.98 7.76
N LEU A 146 -15.73 3.68 7.16
CA LEU A 146 -16.76 3.11 6.27
C LEU A 146 -16.76 3.91 4.97
N GLY A 147 -16.88 3.23 3.83
CA GLY A 147 -16.74 3.79 2.50
C GLY A 147 -15.33 3.67 1.97
N HIS A 148 -14.71 4.74 1.48
CA HIS A 148 -13.33 4.67 1.01
C HIS A 148 -12.36 4.43 2.17
N LEU A 149 -11.47 3.44 1.97
CA LEU A 149 -10.49 3.01 2.97
C LEU A 149 -9.21 3.85 2.87
N GLN A 150 -8.39 3.77 3.89
CA GLN A 150 -6.98 4.15 3.79
C GLN A 150 -6.20 2.93 3.27
N GLY A 151 -6.37 2.66 2.00
CA GLY A 151 -5.97 1.42 1.35
C GLY A 151 -4.62 1.46 0.66
N GLY A 152 -4.36 0.43 -0.13
CA GLY A 152 -3.14 0.28 -0.89
C GLY A 152 -1.91 0.12 0.01
N ALA A 153 -0.84 0.82 -0.30
CA ALA A 153 0.41 0.72 0.47
C ALA A 153 0.28 1.23 1.92
N LYS A 154 -0.81 1.92 2.29
CA LYS A 154 -1.07 2.30 3.69
C LYS A 154 -1.38 1.12 4.59
N HIS A 155 -1.76 -0.03 4.03
CA HIS A 155 -1.86 -1.28 4.75
C HIS A 155 -0.51 -1.83 5.20
N ARG A 156 0.60 -1.29 4.64
CA ARG A 156 1.98 -1.65 4.99
C ARG A 156 2.28 -3.14 4.80
N LEU A 157 1.70 -3.72 3.75
CA LEU A 157 2.01 -5.09 3.33
C LEU A 157 3.37 -5.13 2.62
N ILE A 158 4.11 -6.23 2.80
CA ILE A 158 5.36 -6.46 2.06
C ILE A 158 5.09 -6.71 0.57
N GLU A 159 6.07 -6.39 -0.30
CA GLU A 159 5.90 -6.45 -1.77
C GLU A 159 5.39 -7.81 -2.32
N PRO A 160 5.81 -8.97 -1.80
CA PRO A 160 5.22 -10.23 -2.24
C PRO A 160 3.72 -10.38 -1.94
N LEU A 161 3.15 -9.60 -1.03
CA LEU A 161 1.72 -9.57 -0.71
C LEU A 161 0.98 -8.43 -1.41
N TYR A 162 1.64 -7.31 -1.65
CA TYR A 162 1.05 -6.15 -2.32
C TYR A 162 2.11 -5.42 -3.16
N ASN A 163 1.88 -5.36 -4.48
CA ASN A 163 2.71 -4.56 -5.38
C ASN A 163 2.35 -3.08 -5.25
N PRO A 164 3.27 -2.25 -4.80
CA PRO A 164 3.03 -0.83 -4.60
C PRO A 164 2.69 -0.04 -5.87
N GLU A 165 3.02 -0.53 -7.05
CA GLU A 165 2.59 0.04 -8.32
C GLU A 165 1.06 0.08 -8.46
N LEU A 166 0.34 -0.83 -7.78
CA LEU A 166 -1.12 -0.82 -7.71
C LEU A 166 -1.67 0.49 -7.11
N ASN A 167 -0.89 1.23 -6.32
CA ASN A 167 -1.30 2.56 -5.86
C ASN A 167 -1.46 3.55 -7.01
N LEU A 168 -0.77 3.36 -8.13
CA LEU A 168 -0.87 4.23 -9.31
C LEU A 168 -1.96 3.76 -10.27
N THR A 169 -2.42 2.53 -10.15
CA THR A 169 -3.20 1.85 -11.19
C THR A 169 -4.53 1.28 -10.72
N ALA A 170 -4.68 0.94 -9.44
CA ALA A 170 -5.93 0.42 -8.90
C ALA A 170 -6.90 1.54 -8.49
N ASP A 171 -8.20 1.21 -8.52
CA ASP A 171 -9.22 2.04 -7.90
C ASP A 171 -9.04 2.11 -6.38
N PRO A 172 -9.52 3.17 -5.74
CA PRO A 172 -9.55 3.23 -4.28
C PRO A 172 -10.36 2.09 -3.69
N GLU A 173 -9.82 1.45 -2.67
CA GLU A 173 -10.51 0.42 -1.90
C GLU A 173 -11.72 0.99 -1.16
N MET A 174 -12.82 0.22 -1.11
CA MET A 174 -14.07 0.63 -0.46
C MET A 174 -14.66 -0.49 0.39
N GLY A 175 -15.11 -0.15 1.60
CA GLY A 175 -15.74 -1.09 2.51
C GLY A 175 -15.65 -0.67 3.96
N LEU A 176 -15.14 -1.55 4.81
CA LEU A 176 -14.98 -1.34 6.25
C LEU A 176 -13.52 -1.56 6.65
N GLN A 177 -12.98 -0.65 7.45
CA GLN A 177 -11.62 -0.74 7.99
C GLN A 177 -11.60 -0.39 9.47
N ILE A 178 -10.86 -1.14 10.27
CA ILE A 178 -10.60 -0.88 11.68
C ILE A 178 -9.09 -0.74 11.83
N ARG A 179 -8.67 0.37 12.42
CA ARG A 179 -7.27 0.70 12.64
C ARG A 179 -7.00 1.01 14.10
N TYR A 180 -5.83 0.60 14.54
CA TYR A 180 -5.25 1.03 15.81
C TYR A 180 -3.79 1.46 15.59
N GLU A 181 -3.45 2.68 15.99
CA GLU A 181 -2.10 3.23 15.96
C GLU A 181 -1.70 3.64 17.36
N GLY A 182 -0.94 2.79 18.04
CA GLY A 182 -0.35 3.04 19.35
C GLY A 182 1.15 3.25 19.25
N GLN A 183 1.81 3.52 20.38
CA GLN A 183 3.26 3.74 20.41
C GLN A 183 4.08 2.51 19.98
N ARG A 184 3.58 1.31 20.31
CA ARG A 184 4.29 0.03 20.06
C ARG A 184 3.47 -0.97 19.27
N THR A 185 2.17 -0.77 19.18
CA THR A 185 1.26 -1.71 18.52
C THR A 185 0.54 -1.00 17.39
N ARG A 186 0.52 -1.61 16.23
CA ARG A 186 -0.29 -1.21 15.09
C ARG A 186 -1.21 -2.36 14.72
N LEU A 187 -2.44 -2.03 14.31
CA LEU A 187 -3.39 -2.95 13.72
C LEU A 187 -4.10 -2.24 12.59
N ASP A 188 -4.20 -2.89 11.46
CA ASP A 188 -5.03 -2.52 10.34
C ASP A 188 -5.73 -3.78 9.83
N THR A 189 -7.05 -3.80 9.86
CA THR A 189 -7.86 -4.86 9.30
C THR A 189 -8.99 -4.27 8.47
N TRP A 190 -9.26 -4.85 7.30
CA TRP A 190 -10.20 -4.27 6.35
C TRP A 190 -10.93 -5.34 5.53
N VAL A 191 -12.05 -4.93 5.00
CA VAL A 191 -12.75 -5.60 3.90
C VAL A 191 -12.88 -4.57 2.78
N ASP A 192 -12.27 -4.87 1.62
CA ASP A 192 -12.46 -4.14 0.38
C ASP A 192 -13.49 -4.87 -0.48
N TRP A 193 -14.66 -4.25 -0.69
CA TRP A 193 -15.76 -4.83 -1.43
C TRP A 193 -15.66 -4.45 -2.90
N GLN A 194 -15.18 -5.36 -3.72
CA GLN A 194 -14.82 -5.09 -5.11
C GLN A 194 -15.95 -5.30 -6.12
N SER A 195 -16.85 -6.25 -5.84
CA SER A 195 -17.96 -6.56 -6.74
C SER A 195 -19.15 -7.04 -5.94
N PHE A 196 -20.25 -6.30 -6.02
CA PHE A 196 -21.51 -6.63 -5.41
C PHE A 196 -22.44 -7.31 -6.43
N ILE A 197 -23.25 -8.28 -6.01
CA ILE A 197 -24.18 -9.00 -6.88
C ILE A 197 -25.60 -8.96 -6.35
N PHE A 198 -26.55 -8.89 -7.30
CA PHE A 198 -27.94 -9.21 -7.09
C PHE A 198 -28.30 -10.56 -7.73
N ARG A 199 -29.43 -11.11 -7.36
CA ARG A 199 -29.96 -12.31 -8.03
C ARG A 199 -30.19 -12.03 -9.51
N GLY A 200 -29.60 -12.86 -10.37
CA GLY A 200 -29.67 -12.71 -11.84
C GLY A 200 -28.47 -11.99 -12.46
N ASP A 201 -27.56 -11.46 -11.67
CA ASP A 201 -26.30 -10.89 -12.19
C ASP A 201 -25.40 -11.96 -12.79
N LYS A 202 -24.70 -11.59 -13.86
CA LYS A 202 -23.81 -12.51 -14.60
C LYS A 202 -22.35 -12.48 -14.13
N HIS A 203 -21.98 -11.56 -13.27
CA HIS A 203 -20.63 -11.47 -12.69
C HIS A 203 -20.59 -12.11 -11.31
N GLN A 204 -19.41 -12.37 -10.80
CA GLN A 204 -19.21 -12.94 -9.47
C GLN A 204 -19.08 -11.84 -8.42
N GLU A 205 -19.57 -12.10 -7.22
CA GLU A 205 -19.18 -11.38 -6.01
C GLU A 205 -17.66 -11.44 -5.81
N ALA A 206 -17.06 -10.33 -5.35
CA ALA A 206 -15.64 -10.30 -5.06
C ALA A 206 -15.34 -9.34 -3.91
N PHE A 207 -14.53 -9.78 -2.96
CA PHE A 207 -13.99 -8.93 -1.90
C PHE A 207 -12.62 -9.40 -1.46
N VAL A 208 -11.88 -8.50 -0.83
CA VAL A 208 -10.59 -8.77 -0.19
C VAL A 208 -10.73 -8.49 1.31
N PHE A 209 -10.40 -9.47 2.13
CA PHE A 209 -10.17 -9.27 3.55
C PHE A 209 -8.67 -9.15 3.79
N GLY A 210 -8.24 -8.17 4.60
CA GLY A 210 -6.85 -7.97 4.93
C GLY A 210 -6.60 -7.72 6.42
N LEU A 211 -5.40 -8.08 6.84
CA LEU A 211 -4.85 -7.87 8.18
C LEU A 211 -3.38 -7.46 8.05
N SER A 212 -3.01 -6.37 8.71
CA SER A 212 -1.62 -5.97 8.92
C SER A 212 -1.47 -5.53 10.37
N THR A 213 -0.61 -6.19 11.13
CA THR A 213 -0.36 -5.83 12.52
C THR A 213 1.13 -5.89 12.83
N ALA A 214 1.56 -5.05 13.76
CA ALA A 214 2.92 -4.99 14.22
C ALA A 214 2.99 -4.71 15.71
N GLN A 215 3.94 -5.39 16.39
CA GLN A 215 4.29 -5.16 17.77
C GLN A 215 5.76 -4.81 17.89
N ALA A 216 6.06 -3.62 18.39
CA ALA A 216 7.42 -3.14 18.58
C ALA A 216 7.93 -3.34 19.99
N PHE A 217 9.23 -3.60 20.09
CA PHE A 217 10.01 -3.76 21.30
C PHE A 217 11.24 -2.85 21.22
N ASP A 218 11.28 -1.83 22.06
CA ASP A 218 12.40 -0.89 22.13
C ASP A 218 13.42 -1.41 23.15
N PHE A 219 14.59 -1.85 22.69
CA PHE A 219 15.68 -2.32 23.55
C PHE A 219 16.55 -1.17 24.05
N SER A 220 16.62 -0.10 23.26
CA SER A 220 17.31 1.14 23.58
C SER A 220 16.65 2.32 22.83
N PRO A 221 17.06 3.58 23.08
CA PRO A 221 16.61 4.71 22.27
C PRO A 221 16.99 4.63 20.78
N THR A 222 17.91 3.74 20.43
CA THR A 222 18.43 3.54 19.08
C THR A 222 18.03 2.21 18.46
N ASP A 223 17.57 1.24 19.26
CA ASP A 223 17.38 -0.15 18.84
C ASP A 223 15.94 -0.59 19.04
N ARG A 224 15.29 -0.97 17.95
CA ARG A 224 13.91 -1.42 17.91
C ARG A 224 13.77 -2.70 17.11
N LEU A 225 13.04 -3.66 17.66
CA LEU A 225 12.56 -4.86 16.97
C LEU A 225 11.05 -4.76 16.77
N GLU A 226 10.56 -4.99 15.59
CA GLU A 226 9.15 -5.05 15.27
C GLU A 226 8.79 -6.45 14.76
N LEU A 227 7.84 -7.11 15.42
CA LEU A 227 7.23 -8.35 14.93
C LEU A 227 5.98 -8.00 14.12
N GLN A 228 5.86 -8.54 12.91
CA GLN A 228 4.78 -8.23 11.98
C GLN A 228 4.04 -9.50 11.56
N LEU A 229 2.70 -9.43 11.56
CA LEU A 229 1.83 -10.44 10.97
C LEU A 229 0.96 -9.76 9.91
N GLN A 230 0.94 -10.34 8.71
CA GLN A 230 0.20 -9.83 7.56
C GLN A 230 -0.59 -10.97 6.92
N ALA A 231 -1.81 -10.69 6.47
CA ALA A 231 -2.61 -11.64 5.71
C ALA A 231 -3.54 -10.93 4.74
N VAL A 232 -3.76 -11.54 3.58
CA VAL A 232 -4.72 -11.09 2.57
C VAL A 232 -5.48 -12.31 2.07
N ALA A 233 -6.81 -12.26 2.14
CA ALA A 233 -7.70 -13.29 1.61
C ALA A 233 -8.58 -12.69 0.52
N HIS A 234 -8.43 -13.18 -0.70
CA HIS A 234 -9.30 -12.84 -1.83
C HIS A 234 -10.42 -13.86 -1.92
N HIS A 235 -11.65 -13.39 -2.08
CA HIS A 235 -12.81 -14.23 -2.26
C HIS A 235 -13.55 -13.85 -3.54
N ARG A 236 -13.97 -14.88 -4.31
CA ARG A 236 -14.82 -14.74 -5.48
C ARG A 236 -15.89 -15.80 -5.53
N GLY A 237 -17.07 -15.39 -5.95
CA GLY A 237 -18.24 -16.22 -6.02
C GLY A 237 -18.99 -16.32 -4.69
N GLY A 238 -20.24 -16.69 -4.72
CA GLY A 238 -21.12 -16.78 -3.55
C GLY A 238 -22.41 -17.47 -3.83
N VAL A 239 -23.29 -17.53 -2.83
CA VAL A 239 -24.56 -18.27 -2.86
C VAL A 239 -25.53 -17.75 -3.94
N LEU A 240 -25.43 -16.49 -4.33
CA LEU A 240 -26.30 -15.87 -5.35
C LEU A 240 -25.77 -16.05 -6.78
N ASN A 241 -24.61 -16.67 -6.96
CA ASN A 241 -24.03 -16.89 -8.27
C ASN A 241 -24.83 -17.97 -9.02
N GLU A 242 -25.57 -17.58 -10.07
CA GLU A 242 -26.33 -18.52 -10.93
C GLU A 242 -25.40 -19.31 -11.88
N ARG A 243 -24.13 -18.97 -11.98
CA ARG A 243 -23.14 -19.74 -12.74
C ARG A 243 -22.63 -20.91 -11.90
N ALA A 244 -22.45 -22.03 -12.54
CA ALA A 244 -21.77 -23.21 -11.98
C ALA A 244 -20.26 -22.97 -11.71
N ASP A 245 -19.81 -21.73 -11.84
CA ASP A 245 -18.42 -21.33 -11.55
C ASP A 245 -18.15 -21.50 -10.06
N THR A 246 -17.10 -22.23 -9.79
CA THR A 246 -16.68 -22.56 -8.42
C THR A 246 -16.36 -21.30 -7.61
N VAL A 247 -16.66 -21.36 -6.33
CA VAL A 247 -16.22 -20.37 -5.36
C VAL A 247 -14.70 -20.49 -5.20
N HIS A 248 -13.99 -19.38 -5.35
CA HIS A 248 -12.53 -19.33 -5.20
C HIS A 248 -12.15 -18.50 -3.99
N THR A 249 -11.18 -18.98 -3.23
CA THR A 249 -10.57 -18.22 -2.14
C THR A 249 -9.07 -18.41 -2.16
N TRP A 250 -8.33 -17.32 -2.17
CA TRP A 250 -6.86 -17.30 -2.12
C TRP A 250 -6.42 -16.62 -0.84
N LEU A 251 -5.56 -17.28 -0.10
CA LEU A 251 -4.99 -16.76 1.16
C LEU A 251 -3.49 -16.62 1.00
N ASN A 252 -3.00 -15.42 1.27
CA ASN A 252 -1.58 -15.12 1.45
C ASN A 252 -1.35 -14.62 2.86
N ALA A 253 -0.31 -15.08 3.52
CA ALA A 253 0.08 -14.63 4.85
C ALA A 253 1.60 -14.48 4.96
N ALA A 254 2.04 -13.58 5.83
CA ALA A 254 3.45 -13.42 6.18
C ALA A 254 3.61 -13.17 7.68
N LEU A 255 4.62 -13.79 8.26
CA LEU A 255 5.10 -13.51 9.62
C LEU A 255 6.55 -13.07 9.51
N GLY A 256 6.89 -11.95 10.12
CA GLY A 256 8.23 -11.39 10.02
C GLY A 256 8.70 -10.63 11.24
N ALA A 257 9.98 -10.31 11.23
CA ALA A 257 10.65 -9.48 12.21
C ALA A 257 11.52 -8.45 11.49
N VAL A 258 11.45 -7.19 11.93
CA VAL A 258 12.26 -6.09 11.43
C VAL A 258 13.02 -5.48 12.58
N TYR A 259 14.34 -5.54 12.52
CA TYR A 259 15.23 -4.84 13.45
C TYR A 259 15.65 -3.51 12.80
N SER A 260 15.62 -2.44 13.57
CA SER A 260 16.10 -1.13 13.18
C SER A 260 17.11 -0.56 14.19
N HIS A 261 18.18 0.03 13.67
CA HIS A 261 19.18 0.75 14.46
C HIS A 261 19.34 2.17 13.94
N ARG A 262 19.26 3.15 14.87
CA ARG A 262 19.37 4.56 14.58
C ARG A 262 20.70 5.12 15.05
N PHE A 263 21.56 5.49 14.12
CA PHE A 263 22.81 6.19 14.40
C PHE A 263 22.56 7.68 14.60
N ALA A 264 22.94 8.19 15.76
CA ALA A 264 22.87 9.61 16.07
C ALA A 264 24.04 10.38 15.41
N LEU A 265 23.93 10.67 14.10
CA LEU A 265 24.90 11.51 13.42
C LEU A 265 24.64 13.00 13.69
N PRO A 266 25.67 13.89 13.69
CA PRO A 266 25.58 15.27 14.20
C PRO A 266 24.51 16.16 13.56
N LYS A 267 24.16 15.92 12.30
CA LYS A 267 23.18 16.76 11.58
C LYS A 267 21.86 16.05 11.28
N HIS A 268 21.92 14.77 10.97
CA HIS A 268 20.73 13.96 10.63
C HIS A 268 20.96 12.51 11.05
N PRO A 269 19.99 11.87 11.66
CA PRO A 269 20.12 10.46 11.99
C PRO A 269 20.19 9.61 10.70
N LEU A 270 20.97 8.53 10.77
CA LEU A 270 20.98 7.45 9.81
C LEU A 270 20.25 6.28 10.43
N THR A 271 19.26 5.71 9.73
CA THR A 271 18.58 4.51 10.19
C THR A 271 18.89 3.34 9.27
N LEU A 272 19.34 2.24 9.85
CA LEU A 272 19.49 0.96 9.18
C LEU A 272 18.36 0.03 9.64
N GLN A 273 17.87 -0.79 8.70
CA GLN A 273 16.84 -1.80 8.97
C GLN A 273 17.24 -3.12 8.36
N ALA A 274 16.88 -4.21 9.03
CA ALA A 274 17.00 -5.57 8.50
C ALA A 274 15.71 -6.33 8.83
N GLY A 275 15.10 -6.93 7.82
CA GLY A 275 13.84 -7.66 7.92
C GLY A 275 13.97 -9.09 7.43
N LEU A 276 13.26 -10.01 8.08
CA LEU A 276 13.11 -11.41 7.64
C LEU A 276 11.64 -11.80 7.77
N TYR A 277 11.09 -12.45 6.72
CA TYR A 277 9.71 -12.88 6.66
C TYR A 277 9.60 -14.29 6.12
N GLY A 278 8.75 -15.11 6.74
CA GLY A 278 8.23 -16.34 6.19
C GLY A 278 6.84 -16.09 5.60
N LEU A 279 6.57 -16.60 4.40
CA LEU A 279 5.32 -16.40 3.67
C LEU A 279 4.66 -17.73 3.38
N ALA A 280 3.33 -17.71 3.32
CA ALA A 280 2.51 -18.85 2.93
C ALA A 280 1.43 -18.41 1.92
N TYR A 281 1.10 -19.33 1.02
CA TYR A 281 0.02 -19.22 0.05
C TYR A 281 -0.82 -20.49 0.07
N SER A 282 -2.16 -20.34 -0.04
CA SER A 282 -3.07 -21.44 -0.28
C SER A 282 -4.29 -20.97 -1.07
N GLN A 283 -4.89 -21.88 -1.86
CA GLN A 283 -6.16 -21.64 -2.54
C GLN A 283 -7.18 -22.72 -2.24
N ARG A 284 -8.46 -22.34 -2.41
CA ARG A 284 -9.60 -23.25 -2.55
C ARG A 284 -10.28 -22.94 -3.87
N GLY A 285 -10.66 -23.99 -4.64
CA GLY A 285 -11.36 -23.83 -5.91
C GLY A 285 -10.42 -23.62 -7.10
N GLU A 286 -9.51 -24.53 -7.37
CA GLU A 286 -8.68 -24.76 -8.58
C GLU A 286 -8.62 -23.63 -9.62
N HIS A 287 -8.13 -22.46 -9.24
CA HIS A 287 -8.02 -21.30 -10.13
C HIS A 287 -6.61 -21.13 -10.70
N TYR A 288 -5.61 -21.27 -9.85
CA TYR A 288 -4.20 -21.19 -10.20
C TYR A 288 -3.57 -22.58 -10.26
N ALA A 289 -2.42 -22.66 -10.91
CA ALA A 289 -1.69 -23.91 -11.17
C ALA A 289 -1.21 -24.66 -9.91
N SER A 290 -1.17 -24.02 -8.75
CA SER A 290 -0.79 -24.63 -7.49
C SER A 290 -1.77 -24.29 -6.38
N ASP A 291 -2.08 -25.27 -5.51
CA ASP A 291 -3.01 -25.09 -4.39
C ASP A 291 -2.37 -24.45 -3.15
N LYS A 292 -1.07 -24.55 -3.04
CA LYS A 292 -0.31 -24.03 -1.89
C LYS A 292 1.15 -23.76 -2.24
N GLY A 293 1.72 -22.81 -1.55
CA GLY A 293 3.12 -22.45 -1.70
C GLY A 293 3.64 -21.72 -0.47
N TRP A 294 4.93 -21.47 -0.47
CA TRP A 294 5.59 -20.73 0.59
C TRP A 294 6.71 -19.85 0.04
N GLY A 295 7.20 -18.94 0.86
CA GLY A 295 8.32 -18.08 0.50
C GLY A 295 9.06 -17.53 1.71
N PHE A 296 10.24 -16.98 1.45
CA PHE A 296 11.03 -16.19 2.38
C PHE A 296 11.42 -14.88 1.73
N LEU A 297 11.37 -13.81 2.52
CA LEU A 297 11.84 -12.49 2.11
C LEU A 297 12.84 -11.98 3.14
N ALA A 298 14.02 -11.57 2.68
CA ALA A 298 14.99 -10.83 3.46
C ALA A 298 15.10 -9.41 2.91
N THR A 299 15.17 -8.41 3.79
CA THR A 299 15.30 -6.98 3.42
C THR A 299 16.42 -6.32 4.21
N ALA A 300 17.09 -5.36 3.59
CA ALA A 300 18.07 -4.49 4.23
C ALA A 300 17.87 -3.06 3.73
N GLY A 301 17.42 -2.17 4.60
CA GLY A 301 17.05 -0.79 4.27
C GLY A 301 17.97 0.23 4.93
N LEU A 302 18.14 1.38 4.27
CA LEU A 302 18.86 2.54 4.77
C LEU A 302 18.05 3.80 4.50
N SER A 303 17.87 4.63 5.54
CA SER A 303 17.25 5.95 5.45
C SER A 303 18.18 7.01 6.00
N TRP A 304 18.48 8.03 5.19
CA TRP A 304 19.31 9.15 5.58
C TRP A 304 18.85 10.44 4.91
N ARG A 305 18.40 11.41 5.71
CA ARG A 305 17.83 12.67 5.21
C ARG A 305 16.64 12.40 4.26
N ARG A 306 16.81 12.77 2.98
CA ARG A 306 15.86 12.62 1.88
C ARG A 306 16.09 11.37 1.04
N TRP A 307 17.12 10.58 1.37
CA TRP A 307 17.46 9.32 0.71
C TRP A 307 16.85 8.14 1.44
N GLN A 308 16.29 7.24 0.68
CA GLN A 308 15.85 5.93 1.15
C GLN A 308 16.34 4.89 0.15
N THR A 309 16.85 3.78 0.62
CA THR A 309 17.30 2.66 -0.22
C THR A 309 17.09 1.31 0.48
N GLU A 310 16.73 0.28 -0.28
CA GLU A 310 16.51 -1.09 0.20
C GLU A 310 17.09 -2.11 -0.76
N LEU A 311 17.66 -3.10 -0.26
CA LEU A 311 17.99 -4.36 -0.92
C LEU A 311 17.03 -5.42 -0.39
N SER A 312 16.39 -6.17 -1.27
CA SER A 312 15.53 -7.28 -0.91
C SER A 312 15.89 -8.54 -1.69
N HIS A 313 15.68 -9.70 -1.05
CA HIS A 313 15.83 -11.00 -1.68
C HIS A 313 14.64 -11.87 -1.32
N PHE A 314 13.94 -12.36 -2.33
CA PHE A 314 12.82 -13.31 -2.19
C PHE A 314 13.19 -14.66 -2.79
N TYR A 315 12.77 -15.71 -2.12
CA TYR A 315 12.78 -17.08 -2.61
C TYR A 315 11.47 -17.77 -2.23
N GLY A 316 10.84 -18.46 -3.17
CA GLY A 316 9.60 -19.17 -2.94
C GLY A 316 9.57 -20.57 -3.54
N TYR A 317 8.52 -21.31 -3.20
CA TYR A 317 8.11 -22.56 -3.80
C TYR A 317 6.62 -22.51 -4.08
N ASP A 318 6.23 -22.62 -5.35
CA ASP A 318 4.84 -22.57 -5.83
C ASP A 318 4.03 -21.38 -5.28
N PHE A 319 4.71 -20.27 -4.99
CA PHE A 319 4.10 -19.10 -4.37
C PHE A 319 3.34 -18.26 -5.40
N ILE A 320 2.09 -17.93 -5.08
CA ILE A 320 1.21 -17.08 -5.90
C ILE A 320 0.52 -16.07 -5.00
N SER A 321 0.52 -14.80 -5.40
CA SER A 321 -0.14 -13.72 -4.66
C SER A 321 -0.82 -12.76 -5.65
N PRO A 322 -2.15 -12.71 -5.70
CA PRO A 322 -2.88 -11.89 -6.68
C PRO A 322 -2.58 -10.40 -6.64
N LEU A 323 -2.28 -9.85 -5.47
CA LEU A 323 -1.86 -8.44 -5.31
C LEU A 323 -0.34 -8.26 -5.26
N GLY A 324 0.42 -9.35 -5.13
CA GLY A 324 1.86 -9.30 -4.93
C GLY A 324 2.64 -8.87 -6.19
N ILE A 325 3.90 -8.50 -5.99
CA ILE A 325 4.78 -8.16 -7.08
C ILE A 325 4.97 -9.34 -8.05
N PRO A 326 4.98 -9.13 -9.38
CA PRO A 326 5.09 -10.20 -10.36
C PRO A 326 6.33 -11.08 -10.19
N PHE A 327 7.44 -10.50 -9.76
CA PHE A 327 8.72 -11.22 -9.59
C PHE A 327 8.74 -12.25 -8.46
N ALA A 328 7.76 -12.19 -7.52
CA ALA A 328 7.61 -13.15 -6.44
C ALA A 328 6.73 -14.36 -6.81
N GLN A 329 6.18 -14.41 -8.03
CA GLN A 329 5.13 -15.36 -8.37
C GLN A 329 5.64 -16.54 -9.19
N SER A 330 5.03 -17.71 -8.97
CA SER A 330 5.26 -18.93 -9.75
C SER A 330 4.56 -18.93 -11.10
N ILE A 331 3.56 -18.07 -11.32
CA ILE A 331 2.85 -17.91 -12.59
C ILE A 331 3.38 -16.72 -13.39
N GLY A 332 3.24 -16.80 -14.71
CA GLY A 332 3.66 -15.77 -15.63
C GLY A 332 2.57 -15.39 -16.65
N ARG A 333 2.96 -14.72 -17.74
CA ARG A 333 2.06 -14.27 -18.81
C ARG A 333 1.40 -15.40 -19.60
N ALA A 334 1.97 -16.62 -19.56
CA ALA A 334 1.48 -17.77 -20.33
C ALA A 334 0.14 -18.33 -19.85
N GLY A 335 -0.28 -17.99 -18.65
CA GLY A 335 -1.58 -18.38 -18.12
C GLY A 335 -1.53 -18.85 -16.67
N ARG A 336 -2.65 -18.71 -15.98
CA ARG A 336 -2.79 -19.06 -14.56
C ARG A 336 -2.81 -20.56 -14.26
N SER A 337 -3.09 -21.36 -15.26
CA SER A 337 -3.11 -22.84 -15.16
C SER A 337 -1.73 -23.48 -15.35
N HIS A 338 -0.70 -22.68 -15.62
CA HIS A 338 0.66 -23.16 -15.83
C HIS A 338 1.65 -22.43 -14.92
N LEU A 339 2.53 -23.20 -14.26
CA LEU A 339 3.64 -22.62 -13.53
C LEU A 339 4.73 -22.20 -14.52
N LEU A 340 5.21 -20.97 -14.40
CA LEU A 340 6.42 -20.52 -15.05
C LEU A 340 7.65 -21.16 -14.38
N THR A 341 7.60 -21.24 -13.03
CA THR A 341 8.65 -21.84 -12.21
C THR A 341 8.06 -22.35 -10.88
N HIS A 342 8.60 -23.45 -10.38
CA HIS A 342 8.33 -23.90 -9.01
C HIS A 342 9.08 -23.05 -7.96
N HIS A 343 10.18 -22.39 -8.34
CA HIS A 343 11.03 -21.67 -7.42
C HIS A 343 11.16 -20.19 -7.83
N PRO A 344 10.08 -19.38 -7.69
CA PRO A 344 10.18 -17.96 -7.95
C PRO A 344 11.20 -17.31 -7.01
N ARG A 345 12.06 -16.47 -7.55
CA ARG A 345 13.06 -15.74 -6.78
C ARG A 345 13.45 -14.46 -7.48
N TYR A 346 13.73 -13.46 -6.68
CA TYR A 346 14.30 -12.20 -7.17
C TYR A 346 15.25 -11.60 -6.12
N THR A 347 16.17 -10.78 -6.60
CA THR A 347 16.91 -9.81 -5.79
C THR A 347 16.57 -8.44 -6.33
N ALA A 348 16.15 -7.52 -5.49
CA ALA A 348 15.85 -6.15 -5.89
C ALA A 348 16.69 -5.16 -5.11
N TRP A 349 17.13 -4.12 -5.80
CA TRP A 349 17.64 -2.90 -5.21
C TRP A 349 16.75 -1.74 -5.64
N GLN A 350 16.26 -0.99 -4.67
CA GLN A 350 15.35 0.13 -4.91
C GLN A 350 15.84 1.36 -4.15
N GLY A 351 15.52 2.55 -4.66
CA GLY A 351 15.89 3.79 -4.05
C GLY A 351 14.98 4.94 -4.40
N SER A 352 14.87 5.90 -3.48
CA SER A 352 14.15 7.14 -3.69
C SER A 352 14.89 8.34 -3.11
N TYR A 353 14.67 9.48 -3.72
CA TYR A 353 15.18 10.76 -3.26
C TYR A 353 14.11 11.84 -3.33
N ARG A 354 13.81 12.48 -2.19
CA ARG A 354 12.87 13.59 -2.12
C ARG A 354 13.62 14.88 -2.42
N ILE A 355 13.43 15.43 -3.62
CA ILE A 355 14.10 16.65 -4.09
C ILE A 355 13.56 17.85 -3.32
N ILE A 356 12.22 17.94 -3.22
CA ILE A 356 11.51 18.99 -2.49
C ILE A 356 10.54 18.32 -1.53
N GLU A 357 10.44 18.82 -0.31
CA GLU A 357 9.52 18.30 0.70
C GLU A 357 8.98 19.46 1.54
N SER A 358 7.67 19.55 1.64
CA SER A 358 6.94 20.50 2.48
C SER A 358 5.72 19.82 3.10
N GLU A 359 4.97 20.52 3.94
CA GLU A 359 3.74 19.99 4.56
C GLU A 359 2.64 19.68 3.53
N ALA A 360 2.62 20.38 2.39
CA ALA A 360 1.55 20.29 1.40
C ALA A 360 1.96 19.62 0.10
N TYR A 361 3.23 19.44 -0.17
CA TYR A 361 3.70 18.81 -1.41
C TYR A 361 5.08 18.17 -1.26
N THR A 362 5.32 17.12 -2.04
CA THR A 362 6.61 16.45 -2.17
C THR A 362 6.88 16.19 -3.64
N PHE A 363 8.06 16.60 -4.12
CA PHE A 363 8.56 16.21 -5.44
C PHE A 363 9.78 15.32 -5.26
N GLY A 364 9.81 14.18 -5.95
CA GLY A 364 10.91 13.24 -5.83
C GLY A 364 11.08 12.35 -7.05
N VAL A 365 12.10 11.52 -6.95
CA VAL A 365 12.43 10.48 -7.93
C VAL A 365 12.60 9.16 -7.21
N SER A 366 12.26 8.07 -7.87
CA SER A 366 12.50 6.70 -7.42
C SER A 366 12.98 5.83 -8.57
N GLY A 367 13.61 4.72 -8.24
CA GLY A 367 14.05 3.74 -9.21
C GLY A 367 14.37 2.42 -8.55
N GLY A 368 14.37 1.36 -9.35
CA GLY A 368 14.67 0.02 -8.87
C GLY A 368 15.20 -0.89 -9.96
N LEU A 369 15.95 -1.89 -9.52
CA LEU A 369 16.50 -2.95 -10.34
C LEU A 369 16.07 -4.29 -9.73
N TYR A 370 15.51 -5.17 -10.54
CA TYR A 370 15.12 -6.53 -10.17
C TYR A 370 15.94 -7.54 -10.98
N ILE A 371 16.57 -8.48 -10.30
CA ILE A 371 17.25 -9.61 -10.90
C ILE A 371 16.40 -10.85 -10.63
N HIS A 372 15.86 -11.46 -11.69
CA HIS A 372 14.90 -12.59 -11.61
C HIS A 372 15.26 -13.64 -12.68
N PRO A 373 15.89 -14.74 -12.33
CA PRO A 373 16.52 -15.67 -13.30
C PRO A 373 15.53 -16.59 -14.04
N HIS A 374 14.22 -16.35 -13.99
CA HIS A 374 13.19 -17.27 -14.52
C HIS A 374 12.61 -16.85 -15.86
N SER A 375 13.13 -15.82 -16.50
CA SER A 375 12.70 -15.39 -17.83
C SER A 375 13.91 -15.19 -18.76
N ALA A 376 13.64 -15.11 -20.06
CA ALA A 376 14.69 -14.86 -21.07
C ALA A 376 15.46 -13.54 -20.81
N HIS A 377 14.79 -12.58 -20.17
CA HIS A 377 15.39 -11.34 -19.68
C HIS A 377 15.35 -11.36 -18.15
N SER A 378 16.50 -11.64 -17.53
CA SER A 378 16.63 -11.82 -16.08
C SER A 378 16.75 -10.52 -15.29
N ILE A 379 16.75 -9.37 -15.94
CA ILE A 379 16.90 -8.05 -15.32
C ILE A 379 15.73 -7.18 -15.75
N SER A 380 15.06 -6.59 -14.78
CA SER A 380 14.00 -5.59 -14.94
C SER A 380 14.32 -4.35 -14.15
N SER A 381 13.87 -3.18 -14.60
CA SER A 381 14.12 -1.92 -13.89
C SER A 381 12.95 -0.98 -14.03
N PHE A 382 12.86 -0.02 -13.13
CA PHE A 382 11.98 1.13 -13.29
C PHE A 382 12.68 2.42 -12.87
N ILE A 383 12.20 3.51 -13.45
CA ILE A 383 12.52 4.87 -13.02
C ILE A 383 11.24 5.68 -12.96
N GLU A 384 11.13 6.55 -11.98
CA GLU A 384 9.92 7.33 -11.75
C GLU A 384 10.25 8.72 -11.23
N ALA A 385 9.52 9.73 -11.73
CA ALA A 385 9.42 11.06 -11.16
C ALA A 385 7.99 11.31 -10.69
N TYR A 386 7.82 11.93 -9.54
CA TYR A 386 6.51 12.15 -8.93
C TYR A 386 6.37 13.49 -8.23
N LEU A 387 5.12 13.98 -8.20
CA LEU A 387 4.69 15.12 -7.42
C LEU A 387 3.46 14.74 -6.60
N SER A 388 3.60 14.62 -5.28
CA SER A 388 2.47 14.43 -4.36
C SER A 388 2.06 15.78 -3.79
N ILE A 389 0.74 16.03 -3.73
CA ILE A 389 0.16 17.25 -3.15
C ILE A 389 -0.93 16.88 -2.14
N SER A 390 -1.04 17.66 -1.06
CA SER A 390 -2.06 17.44 -0.03
C SER A 390 -2.46 18.73 0.70
N PRO A 391 -2.76 19.83 -0.01
CA PRO A 391 -3.21 21.04 0.65
C PRO A 391 -4.58 20.83 1.32
N ARG A 392 -4.79 21.53 2.44
CA ARG A 392 -6.02 21.56 3.20
C ARG A 392 -6.43 22.99 3.45
N PHE A 393 -7.71 23.26 3.27
CA PHE A 393 -8.29 24.57 3.46
C PHE A 393 -9.41 24.50 4.49
N THR A 394 -9.35 25.36 5.51
CA THR A 394 -10.47 25.54 6.44
C THR A 394 -11.50 26.46 5.81
N LEU A 395 -12.72 25.96 5.61
CA LEU A 395 -13.85 26.73 5.08
C LEU A 395 -14.69 27.33 6.19
N LEU A 396 -14.90 26.60 7.28
CA LEU A 396 -15.62 27.05 8.47
C LEU A 396 -14.90 26.62 9.74
N HIS A 397 -14.79 27.54 10.68
CA HIS A 397 -14.32 27.24 12.03
C HIS A 397 -15.50 26.96 12.96
N ARG A 398 -15.27 26.16 13.99
CA ARG A 398 -16.19 26.05 15.12
C ARG A 398 -16.28 27.41 15.79
N ARG A 399 -17.49 27.82 16.14
CA ARG A 399 -17.68 29.02 16.98
C ARG A 399 -17.10 28.67 18.36
N GLY A 400 -16.12 29.44 18.81
CA GLY A 400 -15.61 29.32 20.18
C GLY A 400 -16.80 29.49 21.15
N ARG A 401 -16.91 28.58 22.11
CA ARG A 401 -17.80 28.73 23.27
C ARG A 401 -17.22 29.73 24.24
#